data_b5a2356e3286de84990820c7e011af81
#
_entry.id   b5a2356e3286de84990820c7e011af81
#
_cell.length_a   1.000
_cell.length_b   1.000
_cell.length_c   1.000
_cell.angle_alpha   90.00
_cell.angle_beta   90.00
_cell.angle_gamma   90.00
#
_symmetry.space_group_name_H-M   'P 1'
#
loop_
_entity.id
_entity.type
_entity.pdbx_description
1 polymer ?
#
loop_
_entity_poly.entity_id
_entity_poly.type
_entity_poly.pdbx_seq_one_letter_code
_entity_poly.pdbx_strand_id
1 'polypeptide(L)'
;AGGSSLNAAYWANSLANGSHNKEEGFAHAYCGSDGVRQVEDDANCAWHCGNTDGNINYLSIEVCQSMGDLNTFKQNEERALQWCAQKCKQYGITPNENTIRLHQEVFPTACPHRSVEIHGGVAATKAYFVKRIRELMGGSVSNGNPNNVSEKKGETTMQCLYSVKGENCVYYFDGQSVHPLGHPDGLNILTRIYRDNNGKEMPSYQFTKDAPWHIRLEAAAKRIKK
;
A
#
# COMPACT_ATOMS: atom_id res chain seq x y z
N ALA A 1 9.14 -18.60 0.34
CA ALA A 1 10.36 -19.29 0.72
C ALA A 1 10.01 -20.63 1.35
N GLY A 2 10.30 -21.71 0.63
CA GLY A 2 9.70 -23.04 0.89
C GLY A 2 10.37 -23.82 1.95
N GLY A 3 11.22 -23.60 2.70
CA GLY A 3 11.85 -24.51 3.65
C GLY A 3 11.37 -24.40 5.09
N SER A 4 11.27 -25.54 5.75
CA SER A 4 10.84 -25.61 7.14
C SER A 4 11.78 -24.96 8.14
N SER A 5 13.07 -24.86 7.83
CA SER A 5 14.14 -24.37 8.70
C SER A 5 14.93 -23.19 8.12
N LEU A 6 14.60 -22.72 6.95
CA LEU A 6 15.31 -21.64 6.30
C LEU A 6 14.92 -20.29 6.90
N ASN A 7 15.87 -19.37 6.91
CA ASN A 7 15.69 -18.01 7.41
C ASN A 7 16.01 -16.97 6.32
N ALA A 8 15.78 -15.69 6.61
CA ALA A 8 15.99 -14.63 5.65
C ALA A 8 17.47 -14.52 5.20
N ALA A 9 18.41 -14.73 6.13
CA ALA A 9 19.84 -14.70 5.81
C ALA A 9 20.25 -15.81 4.86
N TYR A 10 19.68 -17.01 4.99
CA TYR A 10 19.92 -18.11 4.04
C TYR A 10 19.59 -17.68 2.60
N TRP A 11 18.39 -17.13 2.38
CA TRP A 11 17.97 -16.71 1.05
C TRP A 11 18.81 -15.55 0.51
N ALA A 12 19.10 -14.55 1.34
CA ALA A 12 19.96 -13.43 0.94
C ALA A 12 21.37 -13.90 0.54
N ASN A 13 21.96 -14.79 1.33
CA ASN A 13 23.28 -15.34 1.04
C ASN A 13 23.27 -16.22 -0.22
N SER A 14 22.23 -17.02 -0.40
CA SER A 14 22.10 -17.91 -1.57
C SER A 14 21.98 -17.12 -2.87
N LEU A 15 21.27 -16.00 -2.87
CA LEU A 15 21.21 -15.09 -4.02
C LEU A 15 22.54 -14.37 -4.25
N ALA A 16 23.19 -13.91 -3.17
CA ALA A 16 24.45 -13.18 -3.27
C ALA A 16 25.61 -14.04 -3.79
N ASN A 17 25.65 -15.32 -3.43
CA ASN A 17 26.72 -16.25 -3.84
C ASN A 17 26.38 -17.09 -5.06
N GLY A 18 25.16 -16.91 -5.63
CA GLY A 18 24.71 -17.61 -6.84
C GLY A 18 24.27 -19.06 -6.62
N SER A 19 24.16 -19.54 -5.37
CA SER A 19 23.64 -20.88 -5.10
C SER A 19 22.12 -20.98 -5.28
N HIS A 20 21.41 -19.85 -5.31
CA HIS A 20 20.08 -19.69 -5.86
C HIS A 20 20.15 -18.70 -7.03
N ASN A 21 19.75 -19.15 -8.22
CA ASN A 21 19.81 -18.34 -9.42
C ASN A 21 18.58 -17.40 -9.46
N LYS A 22 18.80 -16.10 -9.68
CA LYS A 22 17.72 -15.13 -9.83
C LYS A 22 16.79 -15.46 -11.01
N GLU A 23 17.27 -16.15 -12.03
CA GLU A 23 16.46 -16.61 -13.17
C GLU A 23 15.40 -17.67 -12.77
N GLU A 24 15.60 -18.37 -11.65
CA GLU A 24 14.63 -19.32 -11.11
C GLU A 24 13.51 -18.64 -10.31
N GLY A 25 13.62 -17.34 -10.13
CA GLY A 25 12.67 -16.50 -9.39
C GLY A 25 13.20 -16.08 -8.02
N PHE A 26 12.90 -14.84 -7.66
CA PHE A 26 13.28 -14.25 -6.36
C PHE A 26 12.35 -13.11 -6.00
N ALA A 27 12.24 -12.79 -4.71
CA ALA A 27 11.47 -11.66 -4.21
C ALA A 27 12.38 -10.48 -3.85
N HIS A 28 11.82 -9.27 -3.70
CA HIS A 28 12.56 -8.10 -3.23
C HIS A 28 13.08 -8.28 -1.79
N ALA A 29 12.33 -9.00 -0.97
CA ALA A 29 12.71 -9.26 0.42
C ALA A 29 12.32 -10.69 0.86
N TYR A 30 13.03 -11.16 1.86
CA TYR A 30 12.77 -12.42 2.57
C TYR A 30 12.59 -12.14 4.05
N CYS A 31 11.68 -12.86 4.68
CA CYS A 31 11.36 -12.72 6.09
C CYS A 31 11.44 -14.05 6.82
N GLY A 32 12.17 -14.08 7.92
CA GLY A 32 12.35 -15.26 8.75
C GLY A 32 12.45 -14.92 10.25
N SER A 33 12.80 -15.90 11.06
CA SER A 33 13.01 -15.71 12.51
C SER A 33 14.16 -14.76 12.83
N ASP A 34 15.09 -14.57 11.89
CA ASP A 34 16.23 -13.66 11.93
C ASP A 34 15.93 -12.25 11.40
N GLY A 35 14.67 -11.95 11.12
CA GLY A 35 14.20 -10.65 10.63
C GLY A 35 13.89 -10.61 9.15
N VAL A 36 13.94 -9.41 8.56
CA VAL A 36 13.72 -9.15 7.14
C VAL A 36 15.05 -8.82 6.46
N ARG A 37 15.29 -9.40 5.29
CA ARG A 37 16.43 -9.12 4.41
C ARG A 37 15.92 -8.66 3.06
N GLN A 38 16.13 -7.40 2.73
CA GLN A 38 15.91 -6.90 1.38
C GLN A 38 17.12 -7.30 0.52
N VAL A 39 16.86 -7.91 -0.62
CA VAL A 39 17.87 -8.47 -1.54
C VAL A 39 17.84 -7.85 -2.92
N GLU A 40 16.83 -7.05 -3.20
CA GLU A 40 16.69 -6.29 -4.44
C GLU A 40 16.19 -4.88 -4.13
N ASP A 41 16.65 -3.92 -4.95
CA ASP A 41 16.17 -2.54 -4.85
C ASP A 41 14.70 -2.45 -5.25
N ASP A 42 13.95 -1.59 -4.58
CA ASP A 42 12.54 -1.34 -4.89
C ASP A 42 12.32 -0.77 -6.31
N ALA A 43 13.32 -0.13 -6.89
CA ALA A 43 13.27 0.40 -8.25
C ALA A 43 13.48 -0.66 -9.33
N ASN A 44 13.95 -1.85 -8.96
CA ASN A 44 14.20 -2.95 -9.86
C ASN A 44 13.01 -3.91 -9.90
N CYS A 45 12.96 -4.73 -10.93
CA CYS A 45 11.98 -5.79 -11.08
C CYS A 45 12.50 -7.07 -10.44
N ALA A 46 11.73 -7.68 -9.55
CA ALA A 46 12.00 -9.03 -9.04
C ALA A 46 11.09 -10.06 -9.72
N TRP A 47 11.61 -11.25 -9.99
CA TRP A 47 10.85 -12.32 -10.65
C TRP A 47 10.17 -13.20 -9.61
N HIS A 48 9.11 -12.68 -9.00
CA HIS A 48 8.53 -13.27 -7.78
C HIS A 48 7.20 -13.98 -7.96
N CYS A 49 6.49 -13.76 -9.08
CA CYS A 49 5.11 -14.25 -9.16
C CYS A 49 4.75 -14.92 -10.49
N GLY A 50 5.70 -15.18 -11.37
CA GLY A 50 5.45 -15.86 -12.65
C GLY A 50 4.52 -15.09 -13.61
N ASN A 51 4.25 -13.82 -13.32
CA ASN A 51 3.40 -12.94 -14.10
C ASN A 51 4.14 -11.62 -14.37
N THR A 52 4.26 -11.23 -15.64
CA THR A 52 5.05 -10.06 -16.04
C THR A 52 4.54 -8.77 -15.42
N ASP A 53 3.22 -8.55 -15.44
CA ASP A 53 2.62 -7.36 -14.85
C ASP A 53 2.84 -7.31 -13.32
N GLY A 54 2.67 -8.46 -12.66
CA GLY A 54 2.95 -8.60 -11.23
C GLY A 54 4.41 -8.32 -10.88
N ASN A 55 5.36 -8.85 -11.66
CA ASN A 55 6.79 -8.64 -11.44
C ASN A 55 7.23 -7.18 -11.62
N ILE A 56 6.58 -6.45 -12.53
CA ILE A 56 6.92 -5.05 -12.84
C ILE A 56 6.27 -4.08 -11.83
N ASN A 57 5.02 -4.36 -11.41
CA ASN A 57 4.21 -3.36 -10.71
C ASN A 57 4.09 -3.60 -9.21
N TYR A 58 4.60 -4.70 -8.66
CA TYR A 58 4.50 -5.00 -7.24
C TYR A 58 5.86 -5.25 -6.59
N LEU A 59 6.03 -4.73 -5.39
CA LEU A 59 7.06 -5.18 -4.47
C LEU A 59 6.62 -6.50 -3.82
N SER A 60 7.58 -7.35 -3.51
CA SER A 60 7.29 -8.67 -2.97
C SER A 60 8.13 -9.02 -1.76
N ILE A 61 7.53 -9.75 -0.83
CA ILE A 61 8.22 -10.33 0.31
C ILE A 61 7.83 -11.79 0.47
N GLU A 62 8.82 -12.64 0.62
CA GLU A 62 8.64 -14.06 0.91
C GLU A 62 8.80 -14.35 2.40
N VAL A 63 7.87 -15.15 2.94
CA VAL A 63 7.85 -15.51 4.34
C VAL A 63 8.34 -16.95 4.53
N CYS A 64 9.39 -17.12 5.34
CA CYS A 64 9.85 -18.45 5.74
C CYS A 64 8.77 -19.15 6.55
N GLN A 65 8.34 -20.32 6.10
CA GLN A 65 7.14 -20.97 6.61
C GLN A 65 7.30 -21.56 8.00
N SER A 66 8.53 -21.88 8.43
CA SER A 66 8.82 -22.49 9.74
C SER A 66 7.86 -23.66 10.04
N MET A 67 7.81 -24.62 9.11
CA MET A 67 6.93 -25.79 9.22
C MET A 67 7.16 -26.51 10.56
N GLY A 68 6.09 -26.88 11.26
CA GLY A 68 6.14 -27.49 12.59
C GLY A 68 6.14 -26.48 13.76
N ASP A 69 6.47 -25.20 13.53
CA ASP A 69 6.34 -24.16 14.56
C ASP A 69 5.43 -23.02 14.08
N LEU A 70 4.18 -23.10 14.46
CA LEU A 70 3.16 -22.12 14.11
C LEU A 70 3.45 -20.73 14.72
N ASN A 71 4.02 -20.67 15.92
CA ASN A 71 4.29 -19.39 16.57
C ASN A 71 5.40 -18.65 15.86
N THR A 72 6.48 -19.35 15.47
CA THR A 72 7.55 -18.75 14.64
C THR A 72 7.01 -18.29 13.30
N PHE A 73 6.15 -19.08 12.65
CA PHE A 73 5.53 -18.66 11.39
C PHE A 73 4.68 -17.38 11.55
N LYS A 74 3.83 -17.30 12.57
CA LYS A 74 3.02 -16.11 12.85
C LYS A 74 3.89 -14.87 13.11
N GLN A 75 5.01 -15.04 13.78
CA GLN A 75 5.97 -13.94 14.01
C GLN A 75 6.64 -13.52 12.68
N ASN A 76 6.99 -14.46 11.81
CA ASN A 76 7.54 -14.15 10.49
C ASN A 76 6.50 -13.42 9.64
N GLU A 77 5.26 -13.89 9.62
CA GLU A 77 4.16 -13.23 8.92
C GLU A 77 3.96 -11.78 9.42
N GLU A 78 3.94 -11.60 10.75
CA GLU A 78 3.81 -10.26 11.33
C GLU A 78 4.97 -9.32 10.92
N ARG A 79 6.22 -9.79 10.88
CA ARG A 79 7.36 -9.00 10.38
C ARG A 79 7.20 -8.64 8.90
N ALA A 80 6.67 -9.57 8.10
CA ALA A 80 6.40 -9.29 6.69
C ALA A 80 5.32 -8.22 6.54
N LEU A 81 4.25 -8.27 7.34
CA LEU A 81 3.22 -7.23 7.34
C LEU A 81 3.74 -5.87 7.82
N GLN A 82 4.69 -5.84 8.76
CA GLN A 82 5.40 -4.62 9.16
C GLN A 82 6.22 -4.05 8.00
N TRP A 83 6.94 -4.88 7.27
CA TRP A 83 7.66 -4.44 6.07
C TRP A 83 6.70 -3.90 5.00
N CYS A 84 5.59 -4.58 4.73
CA CYS A 84 4.55 -4.09 3.82
C CYS A 84 3.99 -2.72 4.28
N ALA A 85 3.74 -2.54 5.57
CA ALA A 85 3.29 -1.28 6.13
C ALA A 85 4.32 -0.15 5.94
N GLN A 86 5.62 -0.44 6.10
CA GLN A 86 6.69 0.51 5.83
C GLN A 86 6.73 0.92 4.35
N LYS A 87 6.63 -0.05 3.43
CA LYS A 87 6.59 0.23 1.98
C LYS A 87 5.34 1.02 1.59
N CYS A 88 4.19 0.67 2.14
CA CYS A 88 2.97 1.45 1.93
C CYS A 88 3.12 2.91 2.39
N LYS A 89 3.74 3.16 3.55
CA LYS A 89 4.04 4.52 4.02
C LYS A 89 5.04 5.22 3.10
N GLN A 90 6.11 4.55 2.73
CA GLN A 90 7.18 5.09 1.90
C GLN A 90 6.67 5.58 0.54
N TYR A 91 5.75 4.82 -0.07
CA TYR A 91 5.22 5.09 -1.41
C TYR A 91 3.81 5.69 -1.42
N GLY A 92 3.26 6.02 -0.27
CA GLY A 92 1.90 6.58 -0.17
C GLY A 92 0.80 5.63 -0.63
N ILE A 93 1.03 4.31 -0.53
CA ILE A 93 0.08 3.29 -0.94
C ILE A 93 -0.97 3.09 0.15
N THR A 94 -2.25 3.22 -0.21
CA THR A 94 -3.35 2.88 0.68
C THR A 94 -3.61 1.37 0.64
N PRO A 95 -3.41 0.62 1.74
CA PRO A 95 -3.65 -0.81 1.77
C PRO A 95 -5.13 -1.13 1.51
N ASN A 96 -5.41 -1.89 0.48
CA ASN A 96 -6.74 -2.39 0.12
C ASN A 96 -6.60 -3.71 -0.67
N GLU A 97 -7.71 -4.29 -1.08
CA GLU A 97 -7.72 -5.58 -1.79
C GLU A 97 -7.04 -5.55 -3.17
N ASN A 98 -6.85 -4.38 -3.76
CA ASN A 98 -6.17 -4.23 -5.05
C ASN A 98 -4.67 -3.94 -4.88
N THR A 99 -4.27 -3.31 -3.79
CA THR A 99 -2.87 -2.94 -3.53
C THR A 99 -2.10 -3.98 -2.73
N ILE A 100 -2.79 -4.78 -1.92
CA ILE A 100 -2.21 -5.92 -1.19
C ILE A 100 -2.66 -7.21 -1.90
N ARG A 101 -1.72 -7.87 -2.56
CA ARG A 101 -2.00 -9.05 -3.39
C ARG A 101 -1.37 -10.30 -2.81
N LEU A 102 -2.08 -11.42 -2.92
CA LEU A 102 -1.54 -12.76 -2.65
C LEU A 102 -1.04 -13.36 -3.97
N HIS A 103 0.02 -14.15 -3.93
CA HIS A 103 0.62 -14.75 -5.12
C HIS A 103 -0.41 -15.51 -5.98
N GLN A 104 -1.27 -16.28 -5.36
CA GLN A 104 -2.34 -17.05 -6.06
C GLN A 104 -3.40 -16.19 -6.77
N GLU A 105 -3.41 -14.87 -6.57
CA GLU A 105 -4.30 -13.97 -7.30
C GLU A 105 -3.72 -13.51 -8.64
N VAL A 106 -2.43 -13.73 -8.86
CA VAL A 106 -1.71 -13.30 -10.05
C VAL A 106 -1.12 -14.47 -10.84
N PHE A 107 -1.00 -15.64 -10.22
CA PHE A 107 -0.46 -16.86 -10.82
C PHE A 107 -1.16 -18.11 -10.25
N PRO A 108 -1.36 -19.17 -11.05
CA PRO A 108 -1.94 -20.45 -10.57
C PRO A 108 -0.99 -21.16 -9.58
N THR A 109 -1.16 -20.89 -8.30
CA THR A 109 -0.38 -21.48 -7.21
C THR A 109 -1.22 -21.54 -5.93
N ALA A 110 -0.84 -22.38 -4.98
CA ALA A 110 -1.46 -22.39 -3.66
C ALA A 110 -0.85 -21.36 -2.70
N CYS A 111 0.20 -20.64 -3.10
CA CYS A 111 0.88 -19.66 -2.26
C CYS A 111 0.00 -18.41 -2.02
N PRO A 112 -0.06 -17.90 -0.80
CA PRO A 112 0.61 -18.30 0.44
C PRO A 112 -0.21 -19.35 1.24
N HIS A 113 -0.08 -20.62 0.89
CA HIS A 113 -0.93 -21.69 1.42
C HIS A 113 -0.98 -21.75 2.95
N ARG A 114 0.14 -21.55 3.66
CA ARG A 114 0.15 -21.60 5.12
C ARG A 114 -0.62 -20.44 5.76
N SER A 115 -0.48 -19.23 5.24
CA SER A 115 -1.31 -18.10 5.67
C SER A 115 -2.78 -18.34 5.40
N VAL A 116 -3.11 -18.88 4.21
CA VAL A 116 -4.49 -19.20 3.82
C VAL A 116 -5.10 -20.24 4.74
N GLU A 117 -4.33 -21.25 5.13
CA GLU A 117 -4.75 -22.28 6.08
C GLU A 117 -5.05 -21.71 7.47
N ILE A 118 -4.12 -20.94 8.04
CA ILE A 118 -4.26 -20.43 9.41
C ILE A 118 -5.30 -19.33 9.57
N HIS A 119 -5.59 -18.58 8.52
CA HIS A 119 -6.59 -17.51 8.53
C HIS A 119 -7.96 -17.93 8.00
N GLY A 120 -8.13 -19.21 7.59
CA GLY A 120 -9.43 -19.74 7.21
C GLY A 120 -9.85 -19.42 5.78
N GLY A 121 -8.91 -19.30 4.86
CA GLY A 121 -9.16 -19.16 3.43
C GLY A 121 -8.60 -17.85 2.84
N VAL A 122 -8.63 -17.78 1.51
CA VAL A 122 -8.02 -16.70 0.72
C VAL A 122 -8.58 -15.31 1.09
N ALA A 123 -9.91 -15.19 1.09
CA ALA A 123 -10.59 -13.93 1.41
C ALA A 123 -10.30 -13.46 2.84
N ALA A 124 -10.32 -14.38 3.81
CA ALA A 124 -10.03 -14.08 5.20
C ALA A 124 -8.58 -13.67 5.41
N THR A 125 -7.63 -14.35 4.75
CA THR A 125 -6.20 -13.99 4.77
C THR A 125 -5.97 -12.58 4.23
N LYS A 126 -6.58 -12.29 3.09
CA LYS A 126 -6.45 -10.97 2.46
C LYS A 126 -7.04 -9.86 3.32
N ALA A 127 -8.24 -10.07 3.86
CA ALA A 127 -8.87 -9.13 4.77
C ALA A 127 -8.01 -8.90 6.03
N TYR A 128 -7.44 -9.98 6.59
CA TYR A 128 -6.51 -9.89 7.72
C TYR A 128 -5.26 -9.07 7.36
N PHE A 129 -4.60 -9.35 6.24
CA PHE A 129 -3.39 -8.63 5.81
C PHE A 129 -3.67 -7.14 5.60
N VAL A 130 -4.71 -6.81 4.85
CA VAL A 130 -5.11 -5.42 4.63
C VAL A 130 -5.39 -4.69 5.95
N LYS A 131 -6.16 -5.32 6.84
CA LYS A 131 -6.47 -4.78 8.16
C LYS A 131 -5.20 -4.56 8.97
N ARG A 132 -4.34 -5.59 9.08
CA ARG A 132 -3.13 -5.55 9.90
C ARG A 132 -2.12 -4.53 9.40
N ILE A 133 -1.93 -4.42 8.09
CA ILE A 133 -1.06 -3.40 7.48
C ILE A 133 -1.57 -1.99 7.81
N ARG A 134 -2.88 -1.75 7.73
CA ARG A 134 -3.48 -0.46 8.13
C ARG A 134 -3.23 -0.13 9.61
N GLU A 135 -3.36 -1.12 10.49
CA GLU A 135 -3.05 -0.97 11.92
C GLU A 135 -1.59 -0.55 12.14
N LEU A 136 -0.67 -1.24 11.48
CA LEU A 136 0.77 -0.98 11.55
C LEU A 136 1.18 0.36 10.94
N MET A 137 0.36 0.89 10.04
CA MET A 137 0.51 2.25 9.53
C MET A 137 0.01 3.33 10.51
N GLY A 138 -0.51 2.97 11.68
CA GLY A 138 -1.03 3.90 12.67
C GLY A 138 -2.54 4.13 12.55
N GLY A 139 -3.25 3.27 11.79
CA GLY A 139 -4.70 3.27 11.74
C GLY A 139 -5.31 2.67 13.02
N SER A 140 -6.12 3.42 13.74
CA SER A 140 -6.91 2.87 14.87
C SER A 140 -7.93 1.87 14.34
N VAL A 141 -7.88 0.62 14.84
CA VAL A 141 -8.88 -0.40 14.53
C VAL A 141 -10.09 -0.23 15.44
N SER A 142 -11.23 0.12 14.89
CA SER A 142 -12.48 -0.15 15.58
C SER A 142 -12.90 -1.59 15.25
N ASN A 143 -12.98 -2.45 16.28
CA ASN A 143 -13.65 -3.74 16.19
C ASN A 143 -15.13 -3.50 15.91
N GLY A 144 -15.54 -3.62 14.66
CA GLY A 144 -16.92 -3.42 14.21
C GLY A 144 -17.51 -4.71 13.68
N ASN A 145 -18.57 -5.15 14.34
CA ASN A 145 -19.53 -6.16 13.88
C ASN A 145 -20.05 -5.81 12.46
N PRO A 146 -20.15 -6.78 11.49
CA PRO A 146 -20.47 -6.50 10.09
C PRO A 146 -21.84 -5.88 9.79
N ASN A 147 -22.67 -5.60 10.80
CA ASN A 147 -24.03 -5.07 10.63
C ASN A 147 -24.24 -3.63 11.11
N ASN A 148 -23.17 -2.85 11.35
CA ASN A 148 -23.33 -1.45 11.70
C ASN A 148 -22.51 -0.58 10.76
N VAL A 149 -23.15 -0.02 9.73
CA VAL A 149 -22.61 1.06 8.90
C VAL A 149 -22.65 2.33 9.76
N SER A 150 -21.73 2.44 10.70
CA SER A 150 -21.43 3.68 11.39
C SER A 150 -20.38 4.39 10.55
N GLU A 151 -20.71 5.56 10.04
CA GLU A 151 -19.78 6.45 9.35
C GLU A 151 -18.51 6.62 10.19
N LYS A 152 -17.42 5.95 9.81
CA LYS A 152 -16.11 6.26 10.37
C LYS A 152 -15.75 7.66 9.89
N LYS A 153 -15.64 8.57 10.81
CA LYS A 153 -14.87 9.81 10.67
C LYS A 153 -13.42 9.38 10.36
N GLY A 154 -13.13 9.14 9.06
CA GLY A 154 -11.77 8.87 8.60
C GLY A 154 -10.90 10.07 8.96
N GLU A 155 -9.61 9.86 9.15
CA GLU A 155 -8.64 10.95 9.09
C GLU A 155 -8.99 11.76 7.86
N THR A 156 -9.43 12.99 8.10
CA THR A 156 -9.79 13.90 7.04
C THR A 156 -8.48 14.32 6.42
N THR A 157 -8.03 13.62 5.38
CA THR A 157 -7.06 14.24 4.49
C THR A 157 -7.76 15.50 4.03
N MET A 158 -7.25 16.67 4.41
CA MET A 158 -7.82 17.96 4.03
C MET A 158 -7.59 18.22 2.53
N GLN A 159 -7.93 17.23 1.70
CA GLN A 159 -7.79 17.31 0.24
C GLN A 159 -9.08 17.89 -0.34
N CYS A 160 -8.93 18.90 -1.17
CA CYS A 160 -10.05 19.48 -1.86
C CYS A 160 -9.64 20.14 -3.17
N LEU A 161 -10.62 20.34 -4.03
CA LEU A 161 -10.54 21.26 -5.15
C LEU A 161 -11.11 22.61 -4.75
N TYR A 162 -10.60 23.68 -5.31
CA TYR A 162 -11.27 24.95 -5.23
C TYR A 162 -11.04 25.81 -6.47
N SER A 163 -11.98 26.72 -6.69
CA SER A 163 -11.88 27.78 -7.70
C SER A 163 -12.17 29.13 -7.05
N VAL A 164 -11.70 30.21 -7.68
CA VAL A 164 -12.03 31.57 -7.28
C VAL A 164 -12.86 32.21 -8.37
N LYS A 165 -14.02 32.76 -8.03
CA LYS A 165 -14.91 33.40 -8.99
C LYS A 165 -14.18 34.52 -9.74
N GLY A 166 -14.18 34.42 -11.06
CA GLY A 166 -13.45 35.35 -11.93
C GLY A 166 -12.01 34.95 -12.27
N GLU A 167 -11.57 33.79 -11.81
CA GLU A 167 -10.32 33.16 -12.26
C GLU A 167 -10.61 31.91 -13.10
N ASN A 168 -9.81 31.70 -14.14
CA ASN A 168 -9.93 30.52 -15.02
C ASN A 168 -8.99 29.38 -14.57
N CYS A 169 -8.91 29.15 -13.25
CA CYS A 169 -8.06 28.13 -12.71
C CYS A 169 -8.79 27.34 -11.61
N VAL A 170 -8.63 26.01 -11.62
CA VAL A 170 -8.99 25.15 -10.52
C VAL A 170 -7.71 24.78 -9.79
N TYR A 171 -7.76 24.82 -8.48
CA TYR A 171 -6.64 24.50 -7.59
C TYR A 171 -6.94 23.20 -6.86
N TYR A 172 -5.92 22.38 -6.70
CA TYR A 172 -5.93 21.20 -5.86
C TYR A 172 -5.12 21.46 -4.60
N PHE A 173 -5.74 21.29 -3.44
CA PHE A 173 -5.08 21.30 -2.14
C PHE A 173 -4.90 19.86 -1.66
N ASP A 174 -3.66 19.44 -1.42
CA ASP A 174 -3.29 18.06 -1.03
C ASP A 174 -3.25 17.84 0.49
N GLY A 175 -3.57 18.88 1.28
CA GLY A 175 -3.46 18.89 2.75
C GLY A 175 -2.24 19.67 3.24
N GLN A 176 -1.25 19.95 2.37
CA GLN A 176 -0.05 20.70 2.71
C GLN A 176 0.30 21.80 1.70
N SER A 177 0.00 21.59 0.43
CA SER A 177 0.38 22.46 -0.67
C SER A 177 -0.80 22.71 -1.60
N VAL A 178 -0.73 23.82 -2.33
CA VAL A 178 -1.72 24.19 -3.35
C VAL A 178 -1.10 24.05 -4.74
N HIS A 179 -1.76 23.30 -5.61
CA HIS A 179 -1.34 23.02 -6.97
C HIS A 179 -2.36 23.57 -7.97
N PRO A 180 -2.00 24.53 -8.84
CA PRO A 180 -2.88 24.94 -9.92
C PRO A 180 -3.02 23.83 -10.96
N LEU A 181 -4.24 23.51 -11.37
CA LEU A 181 -4.52 22.54 -12.41
C LEU A 181 -4.61 23.27 -13.76
N GLY A 182 -3.58 23.12 -14.58
CA GLY A 182 -3.48 23.82 -15.87
C GLY A 182 -4.21 23.13 -17.02
N HIS A 183 -4.76 21.92 -16.83
CA HIS A 183 -5.43 21.15 -17.88
C HIS A 183 -6.68 20.44 -17.34
N PRO A 184 -7.81 20.43 -18.08
CA PRO A 184 -9.03 19.75 -17.67
C PRO A 184 -8.85 18.26 -17.35
N ASP A 185 -7.98 17.57 -18.07
CA ASP A 185 -7.70 16.14 -17.83
C ASP A 185 -7.08 15.89 -16.45
N GLY A 186 -6.25 16.81 -15.97
CA GLY A 186 -5.70 16.72 -14.60
C GLY A 186 -6.79 16.73 -13.54
N LEU A 187 -7.82 17.55 -13.72
CA LEU A 187 -8.97 17.58 -12.83
C LEU A 187 -9.75 16.26 -12.87
N ASN A 188 -10.03 15.74 -14.09
CA ASN A 188 -10.76 14.49 -14.27
C ASN A 188 -10.02 13.29 -13.69
N ILE A 189 -8.72 13.21 -13.89
CA ILE A 189 -7.87 12.14 -13.33
C ILE A 189 -7.86 12.20 -11.81
N LEU A 190 -7.59 13.36 -11.22
CA LEU A 190 -7.54 13.53 -9.77
C LEU A 190 -8.88 13.21 -9.09
N THR A 191 -10.00 13.67 -9.64
CA THR A 191 -11.33 13.38 -9.10
C THR A 191 -11.68 11.90 -9.20
N ARG A 192 -11.31 11.25 -10.31
CA ARG A 192 -11.49 9.81 -10.47
C ARG A 192 -10.67 9.01 -9.47
N ILE A 193 -9.36 9.28 -9.38
CA ILE A 193 -8.47 8.62 -8.41
C ILE A 193 -8.97 8.82 -6.98
N TYR A 194 -9.39 10.05 -6.63
CA TYR A 194 -9.91 10.33 -5.30
C TYR A 194 -11.19 9.52 -5.00
N ARG A 195 -12.13 9.47 -5.95
CA ARG A 195 -13.36 8.68 -5.83
C ARG A 195 -13.06 7.20 -5.67
N ASP A 196 -12.18 6.66 -6.52
CA ASP A 196 -11.81 5.24 -6.50
C ASP A 196 -11.14 4.86 -5.16
N ASN A 197 -10.34 5.76 -4.58
CA ASN A 197 -9.65 5.53 -3.32
C ASN A 197 -10.50 5.76 -2.07
N ASN A 198 -11.48 6.67 -2.13
CA ASN A 198 -12.21 7.12 -0.94
C ASN A 198 -13.71 6.74 -0.95
N GLY A 199 -14.22 6.18 -2.06
CA GLY A 199 -15.63 5.84 -2.21
C GLY A 199 -16.59 7.02 -2.20
N LYS A 200 -16.07 8.25 -2.34
CA LYS A 200 -16.84 9.50 -2.33
C LYS A 200 -16.19 10.55 -3.23
N GLU A 201 -16.97 11.53 -3.65
CA GLU A 201 -16.46 12.63 -4.46
C GLU A 201 -15.47 13.50 -3.66
N MET A 202 -14.48 14.06 -4.37
CA MET A 202 -13.55 15.03 -3.76
C MET A 202 -14.31 16.31 -3.40
N PRO A 203 -14.16 16.82 -2.17
CA PRO A 203 -14.75 18.10 -1.79
C PRO A 203 -14.30 19.20 -2.74
N SER A 204 -15.25 20.00 -3.22
CA SER A 204 -14.99 21.10 -4.14
C SER A 204 -15.64 22.37 -3.63
N TYR A 205 -14.90 23.47 -3.64
CA TYR A 205 -15.32 24.77 -3.11
C TYR A 205 -15.17 25.85 -4.18
N GLN A 206 -16.10 26.81 -4.18
CA GLN A 206 -15.95 28.03 -4.95
C GLN A 206 -15.84 29.21 -4.01
N PHE A 207 -14.71 29.91 -4.04
CA PHE A 207 -14.46 31.10 -3.28
C PHE A 207 -14.75 32.36 -4.10
N THR A 208 -14.95 33.47 -3.43
CA THR A 208 -15.12 34.81 -4.06
C THR A 208 -14.01 35.73 -3.59
N LYS A 209 -13.77 36.81 -4.36
CA LYS A 209 -12.78 37.83 -3.99
C LYS A 209 -13.18 38.59 -2.73
N ASP A 210 -14.48 38.67 -2.46
CA ASP A 210 -15.03 39.37 -1.29
C ASP A 210 -14.97 38.51 0.00
N ALA A 211 -14.82 37.18 -0.16
CA ALA A 211 -14.65 36.24 0.93
C ALA A 211 -13.34 35.44 0.72
N PRO A 212 -12.17 36.03 1.01
CA PRO A 212 -10.87 35.55 0.59
C PRO A 212 -10.36 34.35 1.44
N TRP A 213 -11.19 33.37 1.67
CA TRP A 213 -10.84 32.19 2.46
C TRP A 213 -9.74 31.35 1.75
N HIS A 214 -9.69 31.40 0.42
CA HIS A 214 -8.60 30.80 -0.36
C HIS A 214 -7.23 31.42 -0.01
N ILE A 215 -7.15 32.73 0.25
CA ILE A 215 -5.89 33.38 0.67
C ILE A 215 -5.40 32.82 2.00
N ARG A 216 -6.30 32.54 2.94
CA ARG A 216 -5.94 31.92 4.23
C ARG A 216 -5.52 30.48 4.07
N LEU A 217 -6.19 29.71 3.20
CA LEU A 217 -5.78 28.35 2.86
C LEU A 217 -4.41 28.34 2.20
N GLU A 218 -4.16 29.25 1.24
CA GLU A 218 -2.88 29.39 0.56
C GLU A 218 -1.75 29.89 1.48
N ALA A 219 -2.07 30.71 2.46
CA ALA A 219 -1.12 31.17 3.48
C ALA A 219 -0.74 30.04 4.46
N ALA A 220 -1.66 29.13 4.73
CA ALA A 220 -1.41 27.95 5.57
C ALA A 220 -0.71 26.82 4.81
N ALA A 221 -0.75 26.84 3.50
CA ALA A 221 -0.19 25.83 2.61
C ALA A 221 1.00 26.40 1.81
N LYS A 222 1.95 25.54 1.45
CA LYS A 222 3.04 25.93 0.53
C LYS A 222 2.49 25.92 -0.90
N ARG A 223 2.37 27.09 -1.53
CA ARG A 223 2.03 27.20 -2.93
C ARG A 223 3.24 26.86 -3.79
N ILE A 224 3.15 25.85 -4.64
CA ILE A 224 4.19 25.57 -5.64
C ILE A 224 4.07 26.64 -6.73
N LYS A 225 5.06 27.51 -6.80
CA LYS A 225 5.19 28.45 -7.93
C LYS A 225 5.62 27.66 -9.15
N LYS A 226 4.98 27.94 -10.28
CA LYS A 226 5.42 27.46 -11.60
C LYS A 226 6.78 28.03 -11.94
#